data_b86fbfe73df4b5fb257eea1d270f8299
#
_entry.id   b86fbfe73df4b5fb257eea1d270f8299
#
_cell.length_a   1.000
_cell.length_b   1.000
_cell.length_c   1.000
_cell.angle_alpha   90.00
_cell.angle_beta   90.00
_cell.angle_gamma   90.00
#
_symmetry.space_group_name_H-M   'P 1'
#
loop_
_entity.id
_entity.type
_entity.pdbx_description
1 polymer ?
#
loop_
_entity_poly.entity_id
_entity_poly.type
_entity_poly.pdbx_seq_one_letter_code
_entity_poly.pdbx_strand_id
1 'polypeptide(L)'
;TFADVPYLHIGTDEVDFWNKTFVPEMVSYIRAKGKKVISWNPGWNYKPGEIDMMQMWSFRGKVTPGIPHIDSKFHYTNHFDTFADLVALYDSKIYNLTEQTEDVVGSIVALWHDRLLASEENMILENNFYPSMLALAERTWLGGGSQYYDGEGTMMWNEDSETYKSFAEFEKRMLWHKEKYFQGYPFGYVKQTNVKWNITDAFPNGGDMAKVFPPEQGLQDSYEYEGKQYGVRSAIGAGIYFRHVWGGLPTSIPTFYKNPQENHTAYAYTWVYSPKDQEVGMWAETQNYSRSEMDLPPKQGTWDYRGIRLWINDEEIAPPTWTATHTTKSNEIALGNENCVARPPMMVKLNKGWNKVFWKLPIGKFRSHEVRLVKWMFTTVFVTPDGQKAVEGLIYSPDKKM
;
A
#
# COMPACT_ATOMS: atom_id res chain seq x y z
N THR A 1 27.14 25.10 1.98
CA THR A 1 25.89 24.35 1.80
C THR A 1 25.64 23.39 2.96
N PHE A 2 26.69 22.78 3.51
CA PHE A 2 26.55 21.82 4.63
C PHE A 2 27.06 22.37 5.98
N ALA A 3 27.26 23.69 6.10
CA ALA A 3 27.84 24.28 7.30
C ALA A 3 27.02 23.99 8.55
N ASP A 4 25.68 24.10 8.47
CA ASP A 4 24.77 24.05 9.59
C ASP A 4 24.16 22.67 9.86
N VAL A 5 24.42 21.66 9.00
CA VAL A 5 23.93 20.29 9.24
C VAL A 5 24.88 19.53 10.15
N PRO A 6 24.38 18.90 11.25
CA PRO A 6 25.22 18.19 12.19
C PRO A 6 25.67 16.82 11.69
N TYR A 7 24.94 16.21 10.76
CA TYR A 7 25.16 14.85 10.27
C TYR A 7 25.37 14.82 8.76
N LEU A 8 26.22 13.92 8.29
CA LEU A 8 26.33 13.52 6.89
C LEU A 8 26.09 12.03 6.75
N HIS A 9 25.25 11.65 5.79
CA HIS A 9 24.97 10.25 5.46
C HIS A 9 25.91 9.79 4.34
N ILE A 10 26.64 8.70 4.53
CA ILE A 10 27.66 8.21 3.59
C ILE A 10 27.26 6.95 2.82
N GLY A 11 26.03 6.46 3.00
CA GLY A 11 25.58 5.25 2.32
C GLY A 11 26.16 3.97 2.90
N THR A 12 26.87 3.21 2.10
CA THR A 12 27.57 1.92 2.35
C THR A 12 26.71 0.65 2.19
N ASP A 13 25.46 0.79 1.73
CA ASP A 13 24.61 -0.34 1.36
C ASP A 13 24.94 -0.86 -0.04
N GLU A 14 24.69 -2.14 -0.27
CA GLU A 14 24.76 -2.81 -1.60
C GLU A 14 26.03 -2.54 -2.42
N VAL A 15 27.13 -2.15 -1.75
CA VAL A 15 28.43 -1.90 -2.37
C VAL A 15 29.48 -2.83 -1.77
N ASP A 16 30.24 -3.48 -2.63
CA ASP A 16 31.41 -4.26 -2.20
C ASP A 16 32.66 -3.37 -2.17
N PHE A 17 33.12 -3.04 -0.96
CA PHE A 17 34.30 -2.23 -0.74
C PHE A 17 35.57 -3.08 -0.81
N TRP A 18 36.30 -2.97 -1.88
CA TRP A 18 37.59 -3.63 -2.08
C TRP A 18 38.65 -3.12 -1.10
N ASN A 19 38.73 -1.82 -0.89
CA ASN A 19 39.57 -1.20 0.09
C ASN A 19 38.87 -1.15 1.47
N LYS A 20 39.32 -1.93 2.41
CA LYS A 20 38.71 -2.02 3.75
C LYS A 20 39.06 -0.82 4.65
N THR A 21 39.99 0.05 4.27
CA THR A 21 40.28 1.30 5.01
C THR A 21 39.44 2.48 4.56
N PHE A 22 38.85 2.42 3.36
CA PHE A 22 38.13 3.54 2.76
C PHE A 22 37.01 4.09 3.64
N VAL A 23 36.12 3.23 4.12
CA VAL A 23 34.98 3.66 4.97
C VAL A 23 35.45 4.22 6.32
N PRO A 24 36.36 3.58 7.07
CA PRO A 24 36.93 4.18 8.30
C PRO A 24 37.65 5.52 8.07
N GLU A 25 38.41 5.66 7.00
CA GLU A 25 39.05 6.92 6.62
C GLU A 25 38.06 8.02 6.31
N MET A 26 36.97 7.71 5.59
CA MET A 26 35.91 8.66 5.27
C MET A 26 35.17 9.13 6.53
N VAL A 27 34.86 8.21 7.45
CA VAL A 27 34.26 8.57 8.75
C VAL A 27 35.17 9.51 9.53
N SER A 28 36.47 9.17 9.60
CA SER A 28 37.48 9.99 10.28
C SER A 28 37.61 11.37 9.65
N TYR A 29 37.63 11.46 8.33
CA TYR A 29 37.69 12.73 7.61
C TYR A 29 36.49 13.63 7.91
N ILE A 30 35.26 13.08 7.90
CA ILE A 30 34.03 13.80 8.18
C ILE A 30 34.02 14.31 9.64
N ARG A 31 34.40 13.44 10.58
CA ARG A 31 34.50 13.81 12.00
C ARG A 31 35.55 14.91 12.25
N ALA A 32 36.64 14.91 11.52
CA ALA A 32 37.65 15.98 11.57
C ALA A 32 37.11 17.33 11.05
N LYS A 33 36.01 17.34 10.32
CA LYS A 33 35.26 18.54 9.90
C LYS A 33 34.17 18.95 10.92
N GLY A 34 34.13 18.33 12.10
CA GLY A 34 33.14 18.64 13.13
C GLY A 34 31.76 18.10 12.85
N LYS A 35 31.61 17.13 11.94
CA LYS A 35 30.32 16.50 11.59
C LYS A 35 30.23 15.09 12.13
N LYS A 36 29.03 14.64 12.41
CA LYS A 36 28.68 13.25 12.72
C LYS A 36 28.34 12.47 11.45
N VAL A 37 28.44 11.17 11.49
CA VAL A 37 28.27 10.31 10.33
C VAL A 37 27.12 9.33 10.52
N ILE A 38 26.24 9.25 9.52
CA ILE A 38 25.18 8.25 9.40
C ILE A 38 25.54 7.31 8.25
N SER A 39 25.15 6.04 8.37
CA SER A 39 25.33 5.04 7.33
C SER A 39 24.17 4.06 7.31
N TRP A 40 24.01 3.31 6.19
CA TRP A 40 22.96 2.30 6.07
C TRP A 40 23.25 1.04 6.90
N ASN A 41 22.17 0.41 7.37
CA ASN A 41 22.19 -0.93 7.98
C ASN A 41 21.03 -1.78 7.38
N PRO A 42 21.28 -2.88 6.66
CA PRO A 42 22.61 -3.47 6.37
C PRO A 42 23.48 -2.59 5.47
N GLY A 43 24.76 -2.70 5.63
CA GLY A 43 25.80 -1.95 4.93
C GLY A 43 27.18 -2.35 5.48
N TRP A 44 28.05 -1.39 5.69
CA TRP A 44 29.33 -1.62 6.37
C TRP A 44 29.08 -2.07 7.83
N ASN A 45 29.81 -3.07 8.29
CA ASN A 45 29.67 -3.62 9.64
C ASN A 45 30.46 -2.78 10.66
N TYR A 46 29.79 -1.84 11.31
CA TYR A 46 30.36 -0.98 12.33
C TYR A 46 30.29 -1.58 13.73
N LYS A 47 31.31 -1.26 14.54
CA LYS A 47 31.30 -1.46 16.00
C LYS A 47 30.88 -0.17 16.70
N PRO A 48 30.40 -0.22 17.95
CA PRO A 48 30.21 0.97 18.77
C PRO A 48 31.41 1.90 18.77
N GLY A 49 31.17 3.20 18.52
CA GLY A 49 32.21 4.22 18.40
C GLY A 49 32.79 4.41 17.00
N GLU A 50 32.62 3.47 16.08
CA GLU A 50 33.11 3.59 14.69
C GLU A 50 32.18 4.45 13.83
N ILE A 51 30.90 4.58 14.18
CA ILE A 51 29.88 5.38 13.50
C ILE A 51 29.03 6.13 14.53
N ASP A 52 28.42 7.22 14.16
CA ASP A 52 27.59 8.01 15.06
C ASP A 52 26.12 7.59 15.06
N MET A 53 25.62 7.04 13.94
CA MET A 53 24.25 6.59 13.79
C MET A 53 24.13 5.66 12.58
N MET A 54 23.19 4.71 12.61
CA MET A 54 22.82 3.89 11.45
C MET A 54 21.35 4.09 11.09
N GLN A 55 21.05 4.01 9.79
CA GLN A 55 19.68 3.99 9.27
C GLN A 55 19.34 2.59 8.79
N MET A 56 18.34 1.97 9.41
CA MET A 56 17.84 0.64 9.03
C MET A 56 16.93 0.76 7.82
N TRP A 57 17.35 0.24 6.69
CA TRP A 57 16.59 0.28 5.45
C TRP A 57 15.98 -1.07 5.03
N SER A 58 16.45 -2.16 5.63
CA SER A 58 16.02 -3.51 5.28
C SER A 58 15.80 -4.36 6.52
N PHE A 59 14.84 -5.30 6.45
CA PHE A 59 14.58 -6.28 7.51
C PHE A 59 15.81 -7.18 7.80
N ARG A 60 16.78 -7.27 6.88
CA ARG A 60 18.05 -7.98 7.07
C ARG A 60 19.00 -7.28 8.05
N GLY A 61 18.81 -5.97 8.25
CA GLY A 61 19.58 -5.19 9.20
C GLY A 61 19.25 -5.59 10.65
N LYS A 62 20.22 -5.44 11.52
CA LYS A 62 20.07 -5.70 12.96
C LYS A 62 20.56 -4.51 13.75
N VAL A 63 19.82 -4.17 14.80
CA VAL A 63 20.27 -3.15 15.75
C VAL A 63 21.59 -3.63 16.39
N THR A 64 22.60 -2.76 16.38
CA THR A 64 23.85 -2.97 17.09
C THR A 64 23.76 -2.21 18.40
N PRO A 65 23.75 -2.88 19.57
CA PRO A 65 23.70 -2.19 20.85
C PRO A 65 24.83 -1.16 21.00
N GLY A 66 24.48 0.03 21.51
CA GLY A 66 25.42 1.15 21.67
C GLY A 66 25.65 1.98 20.40
N ILE A 67 24.91 1.74 19.33
CA ILE A 67 24.86 2.62 18.15
C ILE A 67 23.43 3.11 17.97
N PRO A 68 23.18 4.43 17.94
CA PRO A 68 21.86 4.97 17.64
C PRO A 68 21.39 4.55 16.23
N HIS A 69 20.09 4.22 16.09
CA HIS A 69 19.49 3.81 14.83
C HIS A 69 18.27 4.64 14.48
N ILE A 70 18.06 4.86 13.18
CA ILE A 70 16.82 5.39 12.60
C ILE A 70 16.11 4.24 11.90
N ASP A 71 14.80 4.08 12.12
CA ASP A 71 13.99 3.07 11.43
C ASP A 71 13.40 3.60 10.13
N SER A 72 13.73 2.98 9.03
CA SER A 72 13.04 3.15 7.75
C SER A 72 12.64 1.82 7.10
N LYS A 73 12.77 0.72 7.85
CA LYS A 73 12.27 -0.59 7.40
C LYS A 73 10.76 -0.51 7.18
N PHE A 74 10.30 -1.06 6.07
CA PHE A 74 8.88 -1.06 5.70
C PHE A 74 8.23 0.30 5.51
N HIS A 75 8.98 1.39 5.55
CA HIS A 75 8.49 2.75 5.34
C HIS A 75 8.80 3.28 3.92
N TYR A 76 8.92 2.38 2.95
CA TYR A 76 9.12 2.69 1.53
C TYR A 76 7.77 2.78 0.82
N THR A 77 7.25 3.99 0.65
CA THR A 77 5.89 4.22 0.18
C THR A 77 5.69 3.94 -1.31
N ASN A 78 6.77 3.84 -2.08
CA ASN A 78 6.72 3.49 -3.51
C ASN A 78 6.18 2.08 -3.82
N HIS A 79 6.05 1.22 -2.81
CA HIS A 79 5.43 -0.10 -2.93
C HIS A 79 4.05 -0.19 -2.26
N PHE A 80 3.55 0.92 -1.73
CA PHE A 80 2.33 0.95 -0.93
C PHE A 80 1.09 1.15 -1.80
N ASP A 81 0.02 0.45 -1.43
CA ASP A 81 -1.33 0.85 -1.78
C ASP A 81 -1.71 2.10 -0.99
N THR A 82 -2.42 2.99 -1.64
CA THR A 82 -2.83 4.28 -1.06
C THR A 82 -3.66 4.13 0.20
N PHE A 83 -4.47 3.08 0.30
CA PHE A 83 -5.45 2.90 1.36
C PHE A 83 -5.06 1.80 2.34
N ALA A 84 -4.83 0.59 1.86
CA ALA A 84 -4.55 -0.56 2.73
C ALA A 84 -3.21 -0.43 3.45
N ASP A 85 -2.14 -0.06 2.75
CA ASP A 85 -0.83 0.09 3.37
C ASP A 85 -0.73 1.31 4.30
N LEU A 86 -1.62 2.31 4.13
CA LEU A 86 -1.70 3.42 5.08
C LEU A 86 -2.18 2.96 6.46
N VAL A 87 -3.13 2.02 6.52
CA VAL A 87 -3.58 1.40 7.77
C VAL A 87 -2.42 0.67 8.44
N ALA A 88 -1.69 -0.16 7.68
CA ALA A 88 -0.53 -0.88 8.19
C ALA A 88 0.60 0.05 8.65
N LEU A 89 0.87 1.11 7.90
CA LEU A 89 1.89 2.10 8.27
C LEU A 89 1.55 2.81 9.58
N TYR A 90 0.30 3.25 9.72
CA TYR A 90 -0.17 3.88 10.95
C TYR A 90 -0.11 2.93 12.16
N ASP A 91 -0.44 1.65 11.97
CA ASP A 91 -0.45 0.66 13.05
C ASP A 91 0.93 0.04 13.33
N SER A 92 1.93 0.28 12.48
CA SER A 92 3.24 -0.37 12.58
C SER A 92 4.07 0.11 13.77
N LYS A 93 4.66 -0.83 14.54
CA LYS A 93 5.65 -0.51 15.57
C LYS A 93 6.96 -0.02 14.96
N ILE A 94 7.45 1.09 15.46
CA ILE A 94 8.79 1.56 15.14
C ILE A 94 9.81 0.56 15.73
N TYR A 95 10.71 0.05 14.91
CA TYR A 95 11.67 -1.03 15.24
C TYR A 95 11.05 -2.31 15.80
N ASN A 96 9.75 -2.48 15.71
CA ASN A 96 9.02 -3.53 16.41
C ASN A 96 9.22 -3.49 17.94
N LEU A 97 9.44 -2.31 18.50
CA LEU A 97 9.60 -2.07 19.93
C LEU A 97 8.32 -1.46 20.50
N THR A 98 7.98 -1.85 21.72
CA THR A 98 6.82 -1.29 22.46
C THR A 98 7.17 0.07 23.08
N GLU A 99 8.41 0.26 23.45
CA GLU A 99 8.92 1.46 24.11
C GLU A 99 10.20 1.94 23.44
N GLN A 100 10.47 3.24 23.54
CA GLN A 100 11.70 3.84 23.05
C GLN A 100 12.90 3.33 23.87
N THR A 101 14.03 3.14 23.20
CA THR A 101 15.31 2.86 23.83
C THR A 101 16.34 3.91 23.41
N GLU A 102 17.49 3.97 24.11
CA GLU A 102 18.56 4.91 23.74
C GLU A 102 19.13 4.62 22.34
N ASP A 103 19.01 3.39 21.88
CA ASP A 103 19.47 2.97 20.56
C ASP A 103 18.48 3.27 19.42
N VAL A 104 17.25 3.71 19.70
CA VAL A 104 16.22 4.03 18.70
C VAL A 104 15.90 5.50 18.78
N VAL A 105 16.32 6.26 17.78
CA VAL A 105 16.24 7.72 17.80
C VAL A 105 15.10 8.29 16.96
N GLY A 106 14.42 7.47 16.15
CA GLY A 106 13.30 7.90 15.35
C GLY A 106 13.09 7.04 14.11
N SER A 107 12.35 7.61 13.16
CA SER A 107 11.91 6.93 11.95
C SER A 107 11.94 7.87 10.75
N ILE A 108 12.13 7.33 9.56
CA ILE A 108 12.07 8.03 8.27
C ILE A 108 11.15 7.28 7.33
N VAL A 109 10.19 8.00 6.74
CA VAL A 109 9.46 7.53 5.56
C VAL A 109 10.29 7.83 4.32
N ALA A 110 10.37 6.89 3.40
CA ALA A 110 11.16 7.01 2.18
C ALA A 110 10.31 6.84 0.92
N LEU A 111 10.63 7.65 -0.09
CA LEU A 111 10.22 7.46 -1.47
C LEU A 111 11.42 7.00 -2.27
N TRP A 112 11.42 5.75 -2.71
CA TRP A 112 12.52 5.16 -3.45
C TRP A 112 12.07 4.79 -4.85
N HIS A 113 12.09 5.76 -5.74
CA HIS A 113 11.69 5.54 -7.12
C HIS A 113 12.78 4.83 -7.92
N ASP A 114 12.43 3.67 -8.44
CA ASP A 114 13.30 2.88 -9.32
C ASP A 114 13.08 3.24 -10.80
N ARG A 115 12.13 4.12 -11.11
CA ARG A 115 11.78 4.50 -12.49
C ARG A 115 11.92 5.98 -12.73
N LEU A 116 12.22 6.34 -13.99
CA LEU A 116 12.23 7.72 -14.45
C LEU A 116 10.81 8.29 -14.41
N LEU A 117 10.64 9.39 -13.72
CA LEU A 117 9.38 10.14 -13.64
C LEU A 117 9.25 11.13 -14.80
N ALA A 118 8.02 11.39 -15.22
CA ALA A 118 7.74 12.45 -16.20
C ALA A 118 7.98 13.85 -15.62
N SER A 119 7.76 14.04 -14.30
CA SER A 119 8.12 15.25 -13.55
C SER A 119 8.37 14.90 -12.08
N GLU A 120 9.09 15.76 -11.35
CA GLU A 120 9.35 15.58 -9.91
C GLU A 120 8.06 15.63 -9.08
N GLU A 121 7.06 16.38 -9.51
CA GLU A 121 5.77 16.47 -8.85
C GLU A 121 5.03 15.12 -8.82
N ASN A 122 5.21 14.31 -9.86
CA ASN A 122 4.62 12.98 -9.94
C ASN A 122 5.13 12.04 -8.85
N MET A 123 6.35 12.22 -8.37
CA MET A 123 6.88 11.41 -7.28
C MET A 123 5.98 11.47 -6.04
N ILE A 124 5.60 12.67 -5.63
CA ILE A 124 4.77 12.89 -4.46
C ILE A 124 3.34 12.37 -4.68
N LEU A 125 2.78 12.64 -5.87
CA LEU A 125 1.43 12.24 -6.21
C LEU A 125 1.29 10.71 -6.31
N GLU A 126 2.19 10.06 -7.05
CA GLU A 126 2.10 8.62 -7.35
C GLU A 126 2.40 7.72 -6.14
N ASN A 127 3.05 8.26 -5.12
CA ASN A 127 3.36 7.50 -3.90
C ASN A 127 2.51 7.91 -2.68
N ASN A 128 1.53 8.78 -2.88
CA ASN A 128 0.66 9.26 -1.82
C ASN A 128 1.43 9.70 -0.55
N PHE A 129 2.46 10.53 -0.77
CA PHE A 129 3.46 10.84 0.25
C PHE A 129 2.87 11.49 1.51
N TYR A 130 1.99 12.49 1.36
CA TYR A 130 1.52 13.27 2.51
C TYR A 130 0.68 12.46 3.50
N PRO A 131 -0.28 11.62 3.08
CA PRO A 131 -0.96 10.71 4.02
C PRO A 131 0.01 9.78 4.75
N SER A 132 0.98 9.20 4.04
CA SER A 132 1.99 8.30 4.62
C SER A 132 2.89 9.02 5.62
N MET A 133 3.32 10.24 5.31
CA MET A 133 4.11 11.09 6.21
C MET A 133 3.36 11.38 7.52
N LEU A 134 2.06 11.75 7.43
CA LEU A 134 1.25 12.01 8.62
C LEU A 134 1.03 10.74 9.46
N ALA A 135 0.79 9.59 8.82
CA ALA A 135 0.62 8.32 9.51
C ALA A 135 1.89 7.94 10.30
N LEU A 136 3.06 8.00 9.65
CA LEU A 136 4.32 7.71 10.32
C LEU A 136 4.64 8.72 11.41
N ALA A 137 4.42 10.01 11.17
CA ALA A 137 4.68 11.06 12.16
C ALA A 137 3.85 10.86 13.44
N GLU A 138 2.55 10.56 13.28
CA GLU A 138 1.68 10.32 14.44
C GLU A 138 2.08 9.01 15.16
N ARG A 139 2.38 7.94 14.43
CA ARG A 139 2.86 6.68 15.03
C ARG A 139 4.17 6.88 15.78
N THR A 140 5.11 7.60 15.22
CA THR A 140 6.41 7.88 15.86
C THR A 140 6.23 8.72 17.15
N TRP A 141 5.27 9.65 17.14
CA TRP A 141 4.95 10.46 18.31
C TRP A 141 4.24 9.68 19.43
N LEU A 142 3.27 8.85 19.07
CA LEU A 142 2.47 8.07 20.03
C LEU A 142 3.21 6.85 20.57
N GLY A 143 4.12 6.27 19.79
CA GLY A 143 4.69 4.95 20.06
C GLY A 143 3.65 3.84 19.95
N GLY A 144 3.97 2.65 20.44
CA GLY A 144 3.06 1.49 20.38
C GLY A 144 2.86 0.97 18.95
N GLY A 145 1.67 0.45 18.66
CA GLY A 145 1.33 -0.18 17.40
C GLY A 145 1.54 -1.68 17.39
N SER A 146 1.34 -2.32 16.23
CA SER A 146 1.58 -3.73 15.99
C SER A 146 2.75 -3.95 15.02
N GLN A 147 3.29 -5.15 14.98
CA GLN A 147 4.34 -5.47 14.03
C GLN A 147 3.75 -5.51 12.63
N TYR A 148 4.37 -4.85 11.64
CA TYR A 148 3.85 -4.67 10.29
C TYR A 148 3.47 -6.00 9.60
N TYR A 149 4.26 -7.03 9.77
CA TYR A 149 4.08 -8.35 9.15
C TYR A 149 3.55 -9.42 10.12
N ASP A 150 3.23 -9.03 11.35
CA ASP A 150 2.56 -9.86 12.34
C ASP A 150 1.19 -9.25 12.69
N GLY A 151 0.35 -9.99 13.38
CA GLY A 151 -0.97 -9.54 13.75
C GLY A 151 -1.92 -9.47 12.55
N GLU A 152 -2.74 -8.44 12.47
CA GLU A 152 -3.79 -8.30 11.45
C GLU A 152 -3.37 -7.48 10.21
N GLY A 153 -2.14 -6.96 10.21
CA GLY A 153 -1.59 -6.25 9.06
C GLY A 153 -2.42 -5.02 8.63
N THR A 154 -2.96 -5.06 7.42
CA THR A 154 -3.76 -3.98 6.84
C THR A 154 -5.25 -4.07 7.17
N MET A 155 -5.69 -5.03 7.98
CA MET A 155 -7.11 -5.38 8.08
C MET A 155 -7.85 -4.61 9.16
N MET A 156 -8.96 -3.99 8.76
CA MET A 156 -10.02 -3.51 9.63
C MET A 156 -11.23 -4.45 9.47
N TRP A 157 -11.39 -5.41 10.40
CA TRP A 157 -12.42 -6.45 10.27
C TRP A 157 -13.83 -5.94 10.51
N ASN A 158 -13.98 -5.08 11.50
CA ASN A 158 -15.26 -4.47 11.89
C ASN A 158 -15.00 -3.20 12.71
N GLU A 159 -16.05 -2.46 13.00
CA GLU A 159 -15.99 -1.19 13.73
C GLU A 159 -15.62 -1.34 15.22
N ASP A 160 -15.69 -2.56 15.77
CA ASP A 160 -15.34 -2.85 17.18
C ASP A 160 -13.86 -3.18 17.36
N SER A 161 -13.14 -3.50 16.26
CA SER A 161 -11.72 -3.82 16.32
C SER A 161 -10.87 -2.61 16.74
N GLU A 162 -9.82 -2.87 17.50
CA GLU A 162 -8.90 -1.79 17.95
C GLU A 162 -8.19 -1.13 16.78
N THR A 163 -7.81 -1.89 15.76
CA THR A 163 -7.22 -1.36 14.52
C THR A 163 -8.18 -0.36 13.85
N TYR A 164 -9.47 -0.70 13.73
CA TYR A 164 -10.45 0.22 13.16
C TYR A 164 -10.60 1.49 14.01
N LYS A 165 -10.83 1.36 15.32
CA LYS A 165 -11.05 2.51 16.21
C LYS A 165 -9.87 3.47 16.19
N SER A 166 -8.66 2.93 16.32
CA SER A 166 -7.44 3.72 16.31
C SER A 166 -7.23 4.42 14.95
N PHE A 167 -7.37 3.69 13.86
CA PHE A 167 -7.20 4.24 12.52
C PHE A 167 -8.30 5.27 12.17
N ALA A 168 -9.55 5.04 12.56
CA ALA A 168 -10.65 5.98 12.28
C ALA A 168 -10.45 7.34 12.96
N GLU A 169 -9.92 7.37 14.17
CA GLU A 169 -9.56 8.61 14.87
C GLU A 169 -8.37 9.30 14.19
N PHE A 170 -7.36 8.55 13.76
CA PHE A 170 -6.28 9.10 12.94
C PHE A 170 -6.79 9.65 11.61
N GLU A 171 -7.58 8.88 10.87
CA GLU A 171 -8.14 9.29 9.58
C GLU A 171 -8.89 10.62 9.68
N LYS A 172 -9.68 10.80 10.74
CA LYS A 172 -10.40 12.06 11.00
C LYS A 172 -9.44 13.24 11.15
N ARG A 173 -8.34 13.08 11.92
CA ARG A 173 -7.33 14.13 12.08
C ARG A 173 -6.57 14.38 10.79
N MET A 174 -6.18 13.33 10.07
CA MET A 174 -5.48 13.42 8.80
C MET A 174 -6.31 14.17 7.74
N LEU A 175 -7.61 13.87 7.62
CA LEU A 175 -8.51 14.58 6.69
C LEU A 175 -8.70 16.05 7.09
N TRP A 176 -8.73 16.35 8.39
CA TRP A 176 -8.70 17.72 8.87
C TRP A 176 -7.41 18.44 8.48
N HIS A 177 -6.24 17.79 8.60
CA HIS A 177 -4.96 18.34 8.13
C HIS A 177 -4.98 18.57 6.61
N LYS A 178 -5.52 17.64 5.83
CA LYS A 178 -5.71 17.80 4.38
C LYS A 178 -6.44 19.10 4.06
N GLU A 179 -7.54 19.36 4.74
CA GLU A 179 -8.35 20.57 4.50
C GLU A 179 -7.65 21.87 4.95
N LYS A 180 -6.85 21.83 6.01
CA LYS A 180 -6.28 23.05 6.61
C LYS A 180 -4.90 23.40 6.07
N TYR A 181 -4.06 22.40 5.80
CA TYR A 181 -2.64 22.65 5.54
C TYR A 181 -2.15 22.13 4.20
N PHE A 182 -2.91 21.24 3.54
CA PHE A 182 -2.49 20.62 2.29
C PHE A 182 -3.34 21.04 1.09
N GLN A 183 -3.99 22.19 1.14
CA GLN A 183 -4.69 22.74 -0.02
C GLN A 183 -3.69 23.07 -1.12
N GLY A 184 -3.96 22.55 -2.33
CA GLY A 184 -3.05 22.73 -3.49
C GLY A 184 -1.88 21.76 -3.55
N TYR A 185 -1.74 20.86 -2.56
CA TYR A 185 -0.78 19.78 -2.60
C TYR A 185 -1.42 18.46 -3.09
N PRO A 186 -0.66 17.56 -3.72
CA PRO A 186 -1.17 16.27 -4.18
C PRO A 186 -1.44 15.32 -2.99
N PHE A 187 -2.62 15.42 -2.44
CA PHE A 187 -3.08 14.60 -1.30
C PHE A 187 -4.18 13.65 -1.76
N GLY A 188 -3.81 12.55 -2.42
CA GLY A 188 -4.72 11.57 -3.02
C GLY A 188 -5.33 10.62 -1.99
N TYR A 189 -6.22 11.12 -1.15
CA TYR A 189 -6.87 10.31 -0.12
C TYR A 189 -8.27 10.84 0.20
N VAL A 190 -9.21 9.92 0.43
CA VAL A 190 -10.54 10.20 0.97
C VAL A 190 -10.86 9.20 2.09
N LYS A 191 -11.90 9.48 2.87
CA LYS A 191 -12.32 8.58 3.95
C LYS A 191 -12.55 7.16 3.44
N GLN A 192 -11.94 6.17 4.10
CA GLN A 192 -12.11 4.75 3.81
C GLN A 192 -12.75 3.95 4.95
N THR A 193 -12.81 4.49 6.16
CA THR A 193 -13.36 3.77 7.31
C THR A 193 -14.87 3.53 7.24
N ASN A 194 -15.56 4.10 6.26
CA ASN A 194 -16.95 3.82 5.95
C ASN A 194 -17.16 2.89 4.76
N VAL A 195 -16.09 2.45 4.10
CA VAL A 195 -16.18 1.55 2.94
C VAL A 195 -16.19 0.10 3.43
N LYS A 196 -17.32 -0.58 3.27
CA LYS A 196 -17.55 -1.93 3.81
C LYS A 196 -17.76 -2.92 2.66
N TRP A 197 -17.18 -4.10 2.79
CA TRP A 197 -17.24 -5.17 1.80
C TRP A 197 -17.67 -6.49 2.42
N ASN A 198 -18.37 -7.32 1.64
CA ASN A 198 -18.45 -8.75 1.82
C ASN A 198 -17.52 -9.43 0.82
N ILE A 199 -16.75 -10.41 1.29
CA ILE A 199 -15.73 -11.10 0.53
C ILE A 199 -15.89 -12.60 0.74
N THR A 200 -15.92 -13.37 -0.35
CA THR A 200 -16.08 -14.83 -0.29
C THR A 200 -14.78 -15.51 0.13
N ASP A 201 -14.87 -16.73 0.64
CA ASP A 201 -13.74 -17.64 0.56
C ASP A 201 -13.33 -17.84 -0.90
N ALA A 202 -12.06 -18.15 -1.14
CA ALA A 202 -11.54 -18.24 -2.50
C ALA A 202 -11.81 -19.62 -3.12
N PHE A 203 -12.36 -19.64 -4.33
CA PHE A 203 -12.70 -20.84 -5.09
C PHE A 203 -11.50 -21.34 -5.91
N PRO A 204 -11.22 -22.66 -5.99
CA PRO A 204 -10.11 -23.19 -6.77
C PRO A 204 -10.41 -23.06 -8.28
N ASN A 205 -9.63 -22.24 -8.99
CA ASN A 205 -9.80 -22.06 -10.44
C ASN A 205 -8.93 -23.00 -11.29
N GLY A 206 -8.00 -23.71 -10.67
CA GLY A 206 -7.12 -24.65 -11.39
C GLY A 206 -6.16 -24.00 -12.40
N GLY A 207 -6.00 -22.67 -12.33
CA GLY A 207 -5.24 -21.88 -13.30
C GLY A 207 -6.09 -21.29 -14.44
N ASP A 208 -7.38 -21.64 -14.52
CA ASP A 208 -8.33 -20.99 -15.41
C ASP A 208 -8.95 -19.78 -14.73
N MET A 209 -8.39 -18.62 -15.02
CA MET A 209 -8.84 -17.36 -14.41
C MET A 209 -10.17 -16.86 -14.95
N ALA A 210 -10.65 -17.41 -16.07
CA ALA A 210 -11.96 -17.11 -16.63
C ALA A 210 -13.08 -17.95 -15.99
N LYS A 211 -12.74 -19.02 -15.26
CA LYS A 211 -13.70 -19.95 -14.65
C LYS A 211 -14.75 -19.21 -13.85
N VAL A 212 -16.02 -19.55 -14.06
CA VAL A 212 -17.19 -18.97 -13.43
C VAL A 212 -17.55 -19.73 -12.15
N PHE A 213 -17.91 -19.03 -11.09
CA PHE A 213 -18.27 -19.61 -9.80
C PHE A 213 -19.64 -19.09 -9.32
N PRO A 214 -20.28 -19.73 -8.33
CA PRO A 214 -21.62 -19.39 -7.88
C PRO A 214 -21.88 -17.90 -7.55
N PRO A 215 -20.94 -17.11 -7.01
CA PRO A 215 -21.15 -15.68 -6.76
C PRO A 215 -21.50 -14.86 -8.02
N GLU A 216 -21.10 -15.30 -9.21
CA GLU A 216 -21.46 -14.63 -10.47
C GLU A 216 -22.91 -14.91 -10.88
N GLN A 217 -23.57 -15.92 -10.30
CA GLN A 217 -24.97 -16.26 -10.54
C GLN A 217 -25.94 -15.59 -9.54
N GLY A 218 -25.43 -15.18 -8.38
CA GLY A 218 -26.20 -14.50 -7.36
C GLY A 218 -25.47 -14.38 -6.03
N LEU A 219 -25.73 -13.29 -5.29
CA LEU A 219 -25.08 -13.03 -4.00
C LEU A 219 -25.84 -13.79 -2.90
N GLN A 220 -25.08 -14.51 -2.07
CA GLN A 220 -25.54 -15.30 -0.94
C GLN A 220 -24.59 -15.12 0.25
N ASP A 221 -25.03 -15.52 1.47
CA ASP A 221 -24.20 -15.48 2.68
C ASP A 221 -23.19 -16.63 2.74
N SER A 222 -23.40 -17.68 1.95
CA SER A 222 -22.48 -18.80 1.75
C SER A 222 -22.79 -19.51 0.45
N TYR A 223 -21.84 -20.27 -0.07
CA TYR A 223 -21.96 -20.99 -1.33
C TYR A 223 -21.53 -22.44 -1.18
N GLU A 224 -22.25 -23.34 -1.84
CA GLU A 224 -21.80 -24.71 -2.04
C GLU A 224 -21.20 -24.85 -3.45
N TYR A 225 -19.99 -25.40 -3.54
CA TYR A 225 -19.34 -25.67 -4.81
C TYR A 225 -18.49 -26.93 -4.71
N GLU A 226 -18.73 -27.90 -5.63
CA GLU A 226 -18.03 -29.19 -5.66
C GLU A 226 -18.05 -29.91 -4.29
N GLY A 227 -19.19 -29.87 -3.58
CA GLY A 227 -19.38 -30.52 -2.28
C GLY A 227 -18.67 -29.85 -1.11
N LYS A 228 -18.18 -28.62 -1.25
CA LYS A 228 -17.57 -27.80 -0.21
C LYS A 228 -18.36 -26.53 0.03
N GLN A 229 -18.35 -26.09 1.28
CA GLN A 229 -18.93 -24.79 1.67
C GLN A 229 -17.86 -23.68 1.60
N TYR A 230 -18.25 -22.55 1.05
CA TYR A 230 -17.48 -21.32 0.94
C TYR A 230 -18.23 -20.21 1.64
N GLY A 231 -17.65 -19.67 2.70
CA GLY A 231 -18.25 -18.60 3.48
C GLY A 231 -18.07 -17.23 2.89
N VAL A 232 -18.74 -16.27 3.50
CA VAL A 232 -18.59 -14.83 3.21
C VAL A 232 -18.23 -14.13 4.51
N ARG A 233 -17.24 -13.25 4.45
CA ARG A 233 -16.80 -12.45 5.60
C ARG A 233 -16.69 -10.98 5.22
N SER A 234 -16.91 -10.10 6.21
CA SER A 234 -16.84 -8.67 6.00
C SER A 234 -15.43 -8.12 6.28
N ALA A 235 -15.11 -7.01 5.63
CA ALA A 235 -13.94 -6.18 5.90
C ALA A 235 -14.25 -4.71 5.64
N ILE A 236 -13.49 -3.80 6.24
CA ILE A 236 -13.61 -2.35 6.09
C ILE A 236 -12.31 -1.81 5.46
N GLY A 237 -12.46 -0.88 4.54
CA GLY A 237 -11.36 -0.19 3.85
C GLY A 237 -11.62 -0.04 2.37
N ALA A 238 -11.06 0.98 1.74
CA ALA A 238 -11.12 1.13 0.30
C ALA A 238 -10.22 0.13 -0.42
N GLY A 239 -9.06 -0.19 0.16
CA GLY A 239 -8.11 -1.19 -0.33
C GLY A 239 -8.05 -2.41 0.59
N ILE A 240 -8.18 -3.61 0.01
CA ILE A 240 -8.16 -4.88 0.74
C ILE A 240 -7.15 -5.83 0.12
N TYR A 241 -6.16 -6.25 0.91
CA TYR A 241 -5.24 -7.30 0.52
C TYR A 241 -5.79 -8.70 0.83
N PHE A 242 -5.74 -9.58 -0.16
CA PHE A 242 -5.95 -11.03 0.00
C PHE A 242 -4.63 -11.76 0.20
N ARG A 243 -3.57 -11.24 -0.42
CA ARG A 243 -2.18 -11.65 -0.24
C ARG A 243 -1.28 -10.44 -0.38
N HIS A 244 -0.57 -10.12 0.67
CA HIS A 244 0.44 -9.07 0.66
C HIS A 244 1.83 -9.67 0.82
N VAL A 245 2.77 -9.21 0.02
CA VAL A 245 4.17 -9.60 0.10
C VAL A 245 5.04 -8.36 0.07
N TRP A 246 6.11 -8.40 0.81
CA TRP A 246 7.14 -7.38 0.79
C TRP A 246 8.47 -7.99 0.35
N GLY A 247 9.24 -7.27 -0.48
CA GLY A 247 10.52 -7.77 -0.98
C GLY A 247 11.45 -8.17 0.14
N GLY A 248 11.87 -9.43 0.12
CA GLY A 248 12.84 -9.98 1.07
C GLY A 248 12.26 -10.51 2.38
N LEU A 249 10.96 -10.37 2.66
CA LEU A 249 10.33 -11.10 3.75
C LEU A 249 10.15 -12.58 3.39
N PRO A 250 10.41 -13.50 4.31
CA PRO A 250 10.28 -14.94 4.05
C PRO A 250 8.80 -15.37 3.95
N THR A 251 7.88 -14.60 4.50
CA THR A 251 6.46 -14.91 4.60
C THR A 251 5.59 -13.79 4.03
N SER A 252 4.36 -14.13 3.65
CA SER A 252 3.35 -13.13 3.33
C SER A 252 2.97 -12.33 4.60
N ILE A 253 2.71 -11.05 4.42
CA ILE A 253 2.14 -10.20 5.46
C ILE A 253 0.70 -10.68 5.73
N PRO A 254 0.24 -10.76 6.98
CA PRO A 254 -1.15 -11.11 7.31
C PRO A 254 -2.16 -10.22 6.58
N THR A 255 -3.18 -10.84 6.02
CA THR A 255 -4.19 -10.20 5.19
C THR A 255 -5.54 -10.88 5.39
N PHE A 256 -6.52 -10.54 4.53
CA PHE A 256 -7.86 -11.14 4.59
C PHE A 256 -7.82 -12.67 4.58
N TYR A 257 -6.99 -13.31 3.72
CA TYR A 257 -6.75 -14.74 3.80
C TYR A 257 -5.49 -15.03 4.61
N LYS A 258 -5.65 -15.73 5.72
CA LYS A 258 -4.51 -16.15 6.55
C LYS A 258 -3.51 -17.01 5.78
N ASN A 259 -4.01 -17.87 4.88
CA ASN A 259 -3.22 -18.77 4.04
C ASN A 259 -3.71 -18.68 2.59
N PRO A 260 -3.40 -17.60 1.85
CA PRO A 260 -3.81 -17.46 0.46
C PRO A 260 -3.21 -18.57 -0.41
N GLN A 261 -3.97 -19.07 -1.36
CA GLN A 261 -3.58 -20.16 -2.25
C GLN A 261 -3.46 -19.67 -3.68
N GLU A 262 -2.49 -20.21 -4.45
CA GLU A 262 -2.39 -20.03 -5.90
C GLU A 262 -3.59 -20.62 -6.61
N ASN A 263 -3.89 -20.14 -7.81
CA ASN A 263 -4.94 -20.65 -8.68
C ASN A 263 -6.32 -20.66 -8.01
N HIS A 264 -6.67 -19.55 -7.39
CA HIS A 264 -7.97 -19.34 -6.76
C HIS A 264 -8.62 -18.06 -7.28
N THR A 265 -9.94 -17.96 -7.13
CA THR A 265 -10.73 -16.77 -7.47
C THR A 265 -11.53 -16.36 -6.23
N ALA A 266 -11.37 -15.11 -5.81
CA ALA A 266 -12.18 -14.48 -4.78
C ALA A 266 -13.20 -13.53 -5.41
N TYR A 267 -14.26 -13.23 -4.67
CA TYR A 267 -15.22 -12.22 -5.01
C TYR A 267 -15.39 -11.24 -3.87
N ALA A 268 -15.48 -9.96 -4.20
CA ALA A 268 -15.77 -8.91 -3.24
C ALA A 268 -16.98 -8.11 -3.71
N TYR A 269 -17.92 -7.79 -2.83
CA TYR A 269 -19.08 -7.01 -3.17
C TYR A 269 -19.53 -6.10 -2.04
N THR A 270 -20.16 -5.01 -2.46
CA THR A 270 -20.88 -4.10 -1.56
C THR A 270 -22.07 -3.48 -2.29
N TRP A 271 -22.98 -2.93 -1.54
CA TRP A 271 -23.99 -2.06 -2.06
C TRP A 271 -23.69 -0.63 -1.65
N VAL A 272 -23.84 0.29 -2.60
CA VAL A 272 -23.62 1.73 -2.39
C VAL A 272 -24.95 2.45 -2.58
N TYR A 273 -25.47 3.00 -1.51
CA TYR A 273 -26.66 3.85 -1.59
C TYR A 273 -26.27 5.23 -2.13
N SER A 274 -26.98 5.68 -3.16
CA SER A 274 -26.87 7.03 -3.67
C SER A 274 -28.19 7.79 -3.44
N PRO A 275 -28.19 9.01 -2.89
CA PRO A 275 -29.42 9.76 -2.63
C PRO A 275 -30.10 10.25 -3.91
N LYS A 276 -29.40 10.23 -5.05
CA LYS A 276 -29.87 10.69 -6.36
C LYS A 276 -29.19 9.94 -7.49
N ASP A 277 -29.74 10.04 -8.69
CA ASP A 277 -29.02 9.68 -9.90
C ASP A 277 -27.88 10.66 -10.12
N GLN A 278 -26.65 10.15 -10.27
CA GLN A 278 -25.46 11.01 -10.43
C GLN A 278 -24.32 10.28 -11.11
N GLU A 279 -23.48 11.06 -11.77
CA GLU A 279 -22.18 10.63 -12.25
C GLU A 279 -21.11 11.02 -11.21
N VAL A 280 -20.26 10.09 -10.85
CA VAL A 280 -19.22 10.26 -9.83
C VAL A 280 -17.87 9.74 -10.33
N GLY A 281 -16.80 10.21 -9.75
CA GLY A 281 -15.49 9.63 -9.92
C GLY A 281 -15.34 8.34 -9.11
N MET A 282 -14.51 7.43 -9.58
CA MET A 282 -14.15 6.22 -8.88
C MET A 282 -12.63 6.01 -8.97
N TRP A 283 -11.98 5.82 -7.84
CA TRP A 283 -10.65 5.26 -7.79
C TRP A 283 -10.75 3.76 -7.64
N ALA A 284 -10.18 3.03 -8.58
CA ALA A 284 -10.16 1.59 -8.57
C ALA A 284 -8.84 1.07 -9.15
N GLU A 285 -8.24 0.09 -8.48
CA GLU A 285 -7.02 -0.56 -8.94
C GLU A 285 -6.83 -1.94 -8.29
N THR A 286 -5.87 -2.71 -8.81
CA THR A 286 -5.51 -4.03 -8.33
C THR A 286 -4.05 -4.13 -7.89
N GLN A 287 -3.33 -3.02 -7.92
CA GLN A 287 -1.90 -2.86 -7.60
C GLN A 287 -0.99 -3.89 -8.27
N ASN A 288 -1.24 -4.16 -9.53
CA ASN A 288 -0.63 -5.26 -10.23
C ASN A 288 0.20 -4.85 -11.45
N TYR A 289 0.62 -3.63 -11.46
CA TYR A 289 1.39 -3.02 -12.51
C TYR A 289 2.54 -2.20 -11.92
N SER A 290 3.30 -1.64 -12.79
CA SER A 290 4.64 -1.19 -12.58
C SER A 290 4.82 -0.12 -11.50
N ARG A 291 5.36 -0.51 -10.35
CA ARG A 291 5.89 0.39 -9.32
C ARG A 291 7.37 0.15 -9.03
N SER A 292 7.99 -0.68 -9.84
CA SER A 292 9.40 -1.04 -9.77
C SER A 292 9.91 -1.27 -11.19
N GLU A 293 11.18 -1.07 -11.41
CA GLU A 293 11.85 -1.35 -12.69
C GLU A 293 11.70 -2.82 -13.14
N MET A 294 11.34 -3.69 -12.19
CA MET A 294 11.14 -5.13 -12.45
C MET A 294 9.73 -5.47 -12.90
N ASP A 295 8.79 -4.53 -12.85
CA ASP A 295 7.40 -4.78 -13.20
C ASP A 295 7.07 -4.28 -14.62
N LEU A 296 6.10 -4.92 -15.26
CA LEU A 296 5.54 -4.48 -16.54
C LEU A 296 4.12 -3.94 -16.32
N PRO A 297 3.70 -2.92 -17.08
CA PRO A 297 2.31 -2.48 -17.06
C PRO A 297 1.40 -3.54 -17.67
N PRO A 298 0.13 -3.64 -17.26
CA PRO A 298 -0.83 -4.54 -17.88
C PRO A 298 -1.15 -4.10 -19.32
N LYS A 299 -1.70 -5.03 -20.11
CA LYS A 299 -2.19 -4.71 -21.45
C LYS A 299 -3.33 -3.70 -21.38
N GLN A 300 -3.40 -2.81 -22.36
CA GLN A 300 -4.56 -1.91 -22.51
C GLN A 300 -5.85 -2.72 -22.59
N GLY A 301 -6.89 -2.23 -21.93
CA GLY A 301 -8.18 -2.90 -21.88
C GLY A 301 -8.27 -4.05 -20.87
N THR A 302 -7.28 -4.19 -19.97
CA THR A 302 -7.32 -5.17 -18.87
C THR A 302 -7.02 -4.47 -17.53
N TRP A 303 -7.59 -4.97 -16.44
CA TRP A 303 -7.26 -4.49 -15.09
C TRP A 303 -5.87 -4.92 -14.66
N ASP A 304 -5.48 -6.13 -15.06
CA ASP A 304 -4.19 -6.72 -14.78
C ASP A 304 -3.91 -7.93 -15.70
N TYR A 305 -2.92 -8.73 -15.37
CA TYR A 305 -2.54 -9.96 -16.10
C TYR A 305 -3.42 -11.18 -15.80
N ARG A 306 -4.40 -11.06 -14.88
CA ARG A 306 -5.12 -12.20 -14.28
C ARG A 306 -6.60 -12.27 -14.65
N GLY A 307 -7.09 -11.37 -15.48
CA GLY A 307 -8.50 -11.36 -15.88
C GLY A 307 -9.46 -10.91 -14.77
N ILE A 308 -9.01 -10.00 -13.93
CA ILE A 308 -9.87 -9.31 -12.97
C ILE A 308 -10.96 -8.53 -13.69
N ARG A 309 -12.17 -8.50 -13.11
CA ARG A 309 -13.33 -7.79 -13.64
C ARG A 309 -14.09 -7.09 -12.53
N LEU A 310 -14.66 -5.95 -12.87
CA LEU A 310 -15.51 -5.12 -12.00
C LEU A 310 -16.85 -4.87 -12.68
N TRP A 311 -17.93 -4.95 -11.92
CA TRP A 311 -19.29 -4.55 -12.38
C TRP A 311 -19.92 -3.56 -11.39
N ILE A 312 -20.68 -2.61 -11.94
CA ILE A 312 -21.60 -1.76 -11.20
C ILE A 312 -22.98 -1.98 -11.79
N ASN A 313 -23.96 -2.39 -10.97
CA ASN A 313 -25.34 -2.70 -11.41
C ASN A 313 -25.41 -3.69 -12.59
N ASP A 314 -24.52 -4.71 -12.58
CA ASP A 314 -24.37 -5.74 -13.62
C ASP A 314 -23.81 -5.22 -14.97
N GLU A 315 -23.45 -3.95 -15.06
CA GLU A 315 -22.69 -3.38 -16.17
C GLU A 315 -21.17 -3.53 -15.87
N GLU A 316 -20.45 -4.14 -16.80
CA GLU A 316 -18.99 -4.31 -16.65
C GLU A 316 -18.28 -2.97 -16.85
N ILE A 317 -17.43 -2.63 -15.89
CA ILE A 317 -16.64 -1.40 -15.91
C ILE A 317 -15.31 -1.67 -16.62
N ALA A 318 -15.07 -0.94 -17.69
CA ALA A 318 -13.80 -1.00 -18.39
C ALA A 318 -12.65 -0.50 -17.50
N PRO A 319 -11.46 -1.12 -17.56
CA PRO A 319 -10.29 -0.64 -16.85
C PRO A 319 -9.84 0.73 -17.38
N PRO A 320 -9.05 1.47 -16.58
CA PRO A 320 -8.50 2.74 -17.05
C PRO A 320 -7.56 2.53 -18.23
N THR A 321 -7.37 3.58 -19.04
CA THR A 321 -6.35 3.60 -20.08
C THR A 321 -4.99 3.89 -19.42
N TRP A 322 -4.04 2.98 -19.59
CA TRP A 322 -2.70 3.12 -19.08
C TRP A 322 -1.89 4.12 -19.92
N THR A 323 -1.16 5.01 -19.28
CA THR A 323 -0.25 5.92 -19.96
C THR A 323 1.12 5.30 -20.21
N ALA A 324 1.55 4.38 -19.33
CA ALA A 324 2.76 3.58 -19.54
C ALA A 324 2.47 2.46 -20.57
N THR A 325 3.14 2.53 -21.72
CA THR A 325 2.93 1.57 -22.83
C THR A 325 4.13 0.67 -23.11
N HIS A 326 5.19 0.79 -22.32
CA HIS A 326 6.41 0.00 -22.49
C HIS A 326 6.20 -1.47 -22.13
N THR A 327 6.92 -2.33 -22.81
CA THR A 327 6.86 -3.79 -22.64
C THR A 327 8.13 -4.39 -22.05
N THR A 328 9.13 -3.55 -21.76
CA THR A 328 10.43 -3.96 -21.23
C THR A 328 10.61 -3.41 -19.81
N LYS A 329 11.25 -4.21 -18.95
CA LYS A 329 11.63 -3.79 -17.60
C LYS A 329 12.83 -2.86 -17.69
N SER A 330 12.69 -1.63 -17.22
CA SER A 330 13.77 -0.64 -17.18
C SER A 330 13.44 0.52 -16.26
N ASN A 331 14.41 0.96 -15.50
CA ASN A 331 14.33 2.17 -14.70
C ASN A 331 14.49 3.47 -15.49
N GLU A 332 14.86 3.38 -16.77
CA GLU A 332 14.97 4.55 -17.67
C GLU A 332 13.64 4.89 -18.36
N ILE A 333 12.63 4.04 -18.21
CA ILE A 333 11.31 4.29 -18.79
C ILE A 333 10.50 5.15 -17.82
N ALA A 334 9.94 6.25 -18.32
CA ALA A 334 9.11 7.14 -17.53
C ALA A 334 7.90 6.41 -16.94
N LEU A 335 7.60 6.65 -15.66
CA LEU A 335 6.35 6.27 -15.04
C LEU A 335 5.19 7.04 -15.68
N GLY A 336 4.05 6.38 -15.82
CA GLY A 336 2.79 6.99 -16.23
C GLY A 336 1.72 6.59 -15.23
N ASN A 337 1.13 7.50 -14.53
CA ASN A 337 -0.11 7.44 -13.74
C ASN A 337 -0.52 6.04 -13.20
N GLU A 338 0.40 5.33 -12.57
CA GLU A 338 0.25 3.92 -12.19
C GLU A 338 -0.56 3.73 -10.89
N ASN A 339 -0.64 4.76 -10.06
CA ASN A 339 -1.48 4.76 -8.86
C ASN A 339 -2.84 5.39 -9.19
N CYS A 340 -3.93 4.76 -8.74
CA CYS A 340 -5.29 5.22 -9.05
C CYS A 340 -5.56 6.66 -8.59
N VAL A 341 -4.92 7.12 -7.52
CA VAL A 341 -5.08 8.49 -7.03
C VAL A 341 -4.28 9.53 -7.84
N ALA A 342 -3.30 9.08 -8.63
CA ALA A 342 -2.53 9.93 -9.53
C ALA A 342 -3.21 10.12 -10.89
N ARG A 343 -4.18 9.27 -11.21
CA ARG A 343 -4.98 9.36 -12.44
C ARG A 343 -6.25 10.18 -12.21
N PRO A 344 -6.81 10.82 -13.25
CA PRO A 344 -8.19 11.27 -13.19
C PRO A 344 -9.10 10.11 -12.76
N PRO A 345 -10.07 10.34 -11.86
CA PRO A 345 -11.02 9.30 -11.48
C PRO A 345 -11.78 8.75 -12.69
N MET A 346 -12.06 7.47 -12.68
CA MET A 346 -12.93 6.84 -13.67
C MET A 346 -14.35 7.34 -13.45
N MET A 347 -15.01 7.82 -14.48
CA MET A 347 -16.39 8.32 -14.37
C MET A 347 -17.37 7.15 -14.45
N VAL A 348 -18.25 7.05 -13.45
CA VAL A 348 -19.26 6.00 -13.34
C VAL A 348 -20.63 6.57 -12.91
N LYS A 349 -21.70 5.90 -13.33
CA LYS A 349 -23.06 6.29 -12.98
C LYS A 349 -23.57 5.51 -11.77
N LEU A 350 -24.13 6.22 -10.81
CA LEU A 350 -24.88 5.65 -9.70
C LEU A 350 -26.36 6.04 -9.83
N ASN A 351 -27.24 5.06 -9.78
CA ASN A 351 -28.68 5.29 -9.73
C ASN A 351 -29.11 5.69 -8.32
N LYS A 352 -30.17 6.47 -8.20
CA LYS A 352 -30.80 6.71 -6.89
C LYS A 352 -31.19 5.40 -6.22
N GLY A 353 -30.79 5.23 -4.97
CA GLY A 353 -30.97 3.98 -4.21
C GLY A 353 -29.70 3.13 -4.19
N TRP A 354 -29.86 1.82 -4.05
CA TRP A 354 -28.77 0.88 -3.90
C TRP A 354 -28.16 0.46 -5.24
N ASN A 355 -26.83 0.62 -5.36
CA ASN A 355 -26.02 0.20 -6.49
C ASN A 355 -25.11 -0.94 -6.08
N LYS A 356 -25.13 -2.05 -6.82
CA LYS A 356 -24.25 -3.18 -6.59
C LYS A 356 -22.86 -2.90 -7.16
N VAL A 357 -21.82 -3.06 -6.36
CA VAL A 357 -20.43 -3.07 -6.80
C VAL A 357 -19.89 -4.47 -6.59
N PHE A 358 -19.40 -5.10 -7.63
CA PHE A 358 -19.02 -6.51 -7.60
C PHE A 358 -17.70 -6.74 -8.34
N TRP A 359 -16.73 -7.33 -7.63
CA TRP A 359 -15.43 -7.70 -8.16
C TRP A 359 -15.28 -9.21 -8.32
N LYS A 360 -14.72 -9.65 -9.46
CA LYS A 360 -14.13 -10.95 -9.66
C LYS A 360 -12.61 -10.81 -9.61
N LEU A 361 -11.96 -11.52 -8.71
CA LEU A 361 -10.56 -11.33 -8.34
C LEU A 361 -9.80 -12.67 -8.42
N PRO A 362 -9.50 -13.17 -9.63
CA PRO A 362 -8.70 -14.38 -9.79
C PRO A 362 -7.22 -14.12 -9.48
N ILE A 363 -6.54 -15.14 -9.02
CA ILE A 363 -5.08 -15.23 -8.89
C ILE A 363 -4.58 -16.52 -9.52
N GLY A 364 -3.45 -16.47 -10.22
CA GLY A 364 -2.72 -17.62 -10.72
C GLY A 364 -1.57 -18.01 -9.78
N LYS A 365 -0.38 -18.18 -10.36
CA LYS A 365 0.84 -18.46 -9.62
C LYS A 365 1.32 -17.21 -8.87
N PHE A 366 1.97 -17.41 -7.72
CA PHE A 366 2.60 -16.35 -6.93
C PHE A 366 3.97 -15.93 -7.46
N ARG A 367 4.42 -16.55 -8.54
CA ARG A 367 5.58 -16.10 -9.31
C ARG A 367 5.11 -15.65 -10.68
N SER A 368 5.50 -14.46 -11.08
CA SER A 368 5.13 -13.87 -12.36
C SER A 368 6.39 -13.37 -13.07
N HIS A 369 6.33 -13.39 -14.41
CA HIS A 369 7.33 -12.76 -15.25
C HIS A 369 7.11 -11.26 -15.31
N GLU A 370 5.87 -10.82 -15.21
CA GLU A 370 5.44 -9.44 -15.37
C GLU A 370 5.65 -8.61 -14.11
N VAL A 371 5.45 -9.22 -12.95
CA VAL A 371 5.43 -8.52 -11.66
C VAL A 371 6.35 -9.20 -10.66
N ARG A 372 7.28 -8.43 -10.09
CA ARG A 372 8.25 -8.93 -9.10
C ARG A 372 7.60 -9.42 -7.82
N LEU A 373 6.65 -8.66 -7.30
CA LEU A 373 5.94 -8.95 -6.06
C LEU A 373 4.46 -9.16 -6.37
N VAL A 374 4.05 -10.40 -6.62
CA VAL A 374 2.66 -10.73 -6.92
C VAL A 374 1.81 -10.55 -5.67
N LYS A 375 1.19 -9.40 -5.54
CA LYS A 375 0.16 -9.11 -4.55
C LYS A 375 -1.20 -9.54 -5.09
N TRP A 376 -2.15 -9.77 -4.21
CA TRP A 376 -3.53 -10.08 -4.56
C TRP A 376 -4.44 -9.18 -3.75
N MET A 377 -5.07 -8.23 -4.41
CA MET A 377 -5.85 -7.18 -3.78
C MET A 377 -6.79 -6.50 -4.75
N PHE A 378 -7.64 -5.63 -4.21
CA PHE A 378 -8.37 -4.63 -4.97
C PHE A 378 -8.51 -3.35 -4.13
N THR A 379 -8.71 -2.24 -4.82
CA THR A 379 -9.04 -0.93 -4.22
C THR A 379 -10.26 -0.37 -4.93
N THR A 380 -11.23 0.16 -4.20
CA THR A 380 -12.36 0.89 -4.77
C THR A 380 -12.93 1.90 -3.77
N VAL A 381 -13.05 3.15 -4.21
CA VAL A 381 -13.75 4.21 -3.48
C VAL A 381 -14.32 5.23 -4.45
N PHE A 382 -15.49 5.78 -4.14
CA PHE A 382 -16.11 6.82 -4.94
C PHE A 382 -15.72 8.22 -4.46
N VAL A 383 -15.36 9.05 -5.42
CA VAL A 383 -14.85 10.41 -5.20
C VAL A 383 -15.57 11.39 -6.09
N THR A 384 -15.43 12.68 -5.79
CA THR A 384 -15.86 13.74 -6.71
C THR A 384 -15.16 13.62 -8.07
N PRO A 385 -15.74 14.12 -9.17
CA PRO A 385 -15.13 14.00 -10.50
C PRO A 385 -13.69 14.53 -10.60
N ASP A 386 -13.33 15.48 -9.76
CA ASP A 386 -11.98 16.03 -9.64
C ASP A 386 -11.06 15.23 -8.70
N GLY A 387 -11.55 14.17 -8.06
CA GLY A 387 -10.79 13.34 -7.12
C GLY A 387 -10.46 14.00 -5.78
N GLN A 388 -11.00 15.20 -5.48
CA GLN A 388 -10.58 15.93 -4.28
C GLN A 388 -11.27 15.49 -3.00
N LYS A 389 -12.51 15.00 -3.08
CA LYS A 389 -13.35 14.66 -1.93
C LYS A 389 -14.08 13.33 -2.13
N ALA A 390 -14.46 12.72 -1.02
CA ALA A 390 -15.46 11.66 -1.05
C ALA A 390 -16.81 12.23 -1.53
N VAL A 391 -17.61 11.41 -2.21
CA VAL A 391 -18.96 11.81 -2.64
C VAL A 391 -19.88 11.87 -1.42
N GLU A 392 -20.51 13.00 -1.20
CA GLU A 392 -21.42 13.20 -0.07
C GLU A 392 -22.68 12.34 -0.19
N GLY A 393 -23.13 11.83 0.94
CA GLY A 393 -24.38 11.08 1.07
C GLY A 393 -24.32 9.63 0.56
N LEU A 394 -23.16 9.13 0.12
CA LEU A 394 -23.01 7.71 -0.18
C LEU A 394 -22.90 6.88 1.10
N ILE A 395 -23.60 5.73 1.12
CA ILE A 395 -23.51 4.76 2.21
C ILE A 395 -23.06 3.42 1.62
N TYR A 396 -21.98 2.85 2.15
CA TYR A 396 -21.50 1.53 1.77
C TYR A 396 -22.05 0.50 2.77
N SER A 397 -22.79 -0.47 2.27
CA SER A 397 -23.42 -1.48 3.10
C SER A 397 -23.53 -2.81 2.37
N PRO A 398 -22.76 -3.84 2.78
CA PRO A 398 -22.82 -5.16 2.15
C PRO A 398 -24.20 -5.83 2.19
N ASP A 399 -25.04 -5.45 3.16
CA ASP A 399 -26.38 -6.01 3.42
C ASP A 399 -27.53 -4.99 3.21
N LYS A 400 -27.27 -3.87 2.54
CA LYS A 400 -28.24 -2.80 2.26
C LYS A 400 -28.90 -2.16 3.49
N LYS A 401 -28.20 -2.11 4.61
CA LYS A 401 -28.67 -1.37 5.79
C LYS A 401 -28.28 0.11 5.71
N MET A 402 -29.24 0.97 6.04
CA MET A 402 -29.06 2.42 6.12
C MET A 402 -28.42 2.81 7.44
#